data_9cf7577b40096d2a96874947eacfa3ed
#
_entry.id   9cf7577b40096d2a96874947eacfa3ed
#
_cell.length_a   1.000
_cell.length_b   1.000
_cell.length_c   1.000
_cell.angle_alpha   90.00
_cell.angle_beta   90.00
_cell.angle_gamma   90.00
#
_symmetry.space_group_name_H-M   'P 1'
#
loop_
_entity.id
_entity.type
_entity.pdbx_description
1 polymer ?
#
loop_
_entity_poly.entity_id
_entity_poly.type
_entity_poly.pdbx_seq_one_letter_code
_entity_poly.pdbx_strand_id
1 'polypeptide(L)'
;MNHTTLLQNVRLFDPHSDLHNQRVEILIKDGKIEAMGEGLGMAATELVDGEDAYVSVGWLDAFGHCPDPGEPWKESLTSYAAAAQQGGYTQAVALCGTSPKSDNESVIAQVKQVGTALRAELLPWGLGSVQGDGKEMAEVYEMHLAGAVAFTDGIHGSPSLGLRSKLMQYCQSLGLTYAHFPFQKTLAPDGKMHEGMINATLGFKGIPAVSETVELLGDIELAKHLNCGLTILGVSAAESVEIIRQAKADGVKIVASVPVMNLLYTDGALSDFDENLKVLPPLRSEADRKALLLGLLDGTLTAVISNHHPEDIESKKVEFDYAAWGAATLGSTFKMMCKAFENERPENWVPLLYGGSRSF
;
A
#
# COMPACT_ATOMS: atom_id res chain seq x y z
N MET A 1 1.44 -22.24 -30.41
CA MET A 1 0.05 -22.75 -30.38
C MET A 1 -0.74 -21.69 -29.67
N ASN A 2 -1.84 -21.20 -30.22
CA ASN A 2 -2.69 -20.22 -29.53
C ASN A 2 -3.33 -20.92 -28.32
N HIS A 3 -2.96 -20.51 -27.13
CA HIS A 3 -3.54 -21.05 -25.90
C HIS A 3 -4.83 -20.28 -25.61
N THR A 4 -5.94 -20.99 -25.55
CA THR A 4 -7.26 -20.41 -25.29
C THR A 4 -7.88 -21.09 -24.09
N THR A 5 -8.11 -20.33 -23.02
CA THR A 5 -8.75 -20.81 -21.79
C THR A 5 -10.16 -20.24 -21.68
N LEU A 6 -11.15 -21.09 -21.42
CA LEU A 6 -12.49 -20.67 -21.05
C LEU A 6 -12.67 -20.84 -19.54
N LEU A 7 -12.87 -19.74 -18.86
CA LEU A 7 -13.30 -19.73 -17.46
C LEU A 7 -14.82 -19.67 -17.44
N GLN A 8 -15.48 -20.70 -16.91
CA GLN A 8 -16.93 -20.83 -16.86
C GLN A 8 -17.44 -20.88 -15.42
N ASN A 9 -18.73 -20.66 -15.24
CA ASN A 9 -19.40 -20.69 -13.92
C ASN A 9 -18.77 -19.74 -12.91
N VAL A 10 -18.45 -18.49 -13.33
CA VAL A 10 -17.94 -17.44 -12.45
C VAL A 10 -18.93 -16.30 -12.33
N ARG A 11 -18.88 -15.56 -11.23
CA ARG A 11 -19.60 -14.30 -11.04
C ARG A 11 -18.64 -13.14 -11.21
N LEU A 12 -18.96 -12.23 -12.11
CA LEU A 12 -18.14 -11.03 -12.30
C LEU A 12 -18.36 -10.06 -11.15
N PHE A 13 -17.28 -9.71 -10.47
CA PHE A 13 -17.24 -8.64 -9.48
C PHE A 13 -16.53 -7.42 -10.08
N ASP A 14 -17.28 -6.57 -10.75
CA ASP A 14 -16.80 -5.30 -11.30
C ASP A 14 -17.96 -4.27 -11.26
N PRO A 15 -18.02 -3.40 -10.24
CA PRO A 15 -19.10 -2.41 -10.09
C PRO A 15 -19.25 -1.45 -11.29
N HIS A 16 -18.26 -1.37 -12.16
CA HIS A 16 -18.29 -0.51 -13.36
C HIS A 16 -18.76 -1.25 -14.63
N SER A 17 -19.02 -2.56 -14.52
CA SER A 17 -19.49 -3.38 -15.64
C SER A 17 -20.99 -3.62 -15.60
N ASP A 18 -21.64 -3.60 -16.75
CA ASP A 18 -23.06 -4.00 -16.88
C ASP A 18 -23.28 -5.48 -16.54
N LEU A 19 -22.21 -6.28 -16.51
CA LEU A 19 -22.22 -7.70 -16.13
C LEU A 19 -21.94 -7.93 -14.64
N HIS A 20 -21.86 -6.87 -13.84
CA HIS A 20 -21.62 -6.97 -12.39
C HIS A 20 -22.62 -7.90 -11.71
N ASN A 21 -22.11 -8.81 -10.85
CA ASN A 21 -22.85 -9.85 -10.13
C ASN A 21 -23.59 -10.88 -11.03
N GLN A 22 -23.40 -10.83 -12.35
CA GLN A 22 -23.95 -11.84 -13.25
C GLN A 22 -22.99 -13.04 -13.33
N ARG A 23 -23.56 -14.23 -13.57
CA ARG A 23 -22.78 -15.41 -13.92
C ARG A 23 -22.37 -15.27 -15.38
N VAL A 24 -21.09 -15.42 -15.65
CA VAL A 24 -20.50 -15.20 -16.99
C VAL A 24 -19.50 -16.29 -17.30
N GLU A 25 -19.21 -16.42 -18.58
CA GLU A 25 -18.04 -17.09 -19.13
C GLU A 25 -17.01 -16.03 -19.53
N ILE A 26 -15.72 -16.31 -19.38
CA ILE A 26 -14.62 -15.43 -19.78
C ILE A 26 -13.69 -16.22 -20.69
N LEU A 27 -13.62 -15.80 -21.94
CA LEU A 27 -12.71 -16.38 -22.94
C LEU A 27 -11.38 -15.62 -22.91
N ILE A 28 -10.32 -16.34 -22.60
CA ILE A 28 -8.95 -15.80 -22.53
C ILE A 28 -8.14 -16.42 -23.64
N LYS A 29 -7.52 -15.58 -24.47
CA LYS A 29 -6.65 -15.99 -25.57
C LYS A 29 -5.30 -15.30 -25.45
N ASP A 30 -4.24 -16.10 -25.46
CA ASP A 30 -2.86 -15.62 -25.33
C ASP A 30 -2.68 -14.62 -24.16
N GLY A 31 -3.30 -14.93 -22.99
CA GLY A 31 -3.23 -14.13 -21.77
C GLY A 31 -4.09 -12.86 -21.78
N LYS A 32 -4.96 -12.65 -22.77
CA LYS A 32 -5.87 -11.49 -22.83
C LYS A 32 -7.32 -11.95 -22.84
N ILE A 33 -8.20 -11.19 -22.20
CA ILE A 33 -9.65 -11.40 -22.27
C ILE A 33 -10.09 -11.03 -23.69
N GLU A 34 -10.61 -12.00 -24.43
CA GLU A 34 -11.15 -11.83 -25.80
C GLU A 34 -12.65 -11.52 -25.75
N ALA A 35 -13.39 -12.20 -24.87
CA ALA A 35 -14.83 -11.99 -24.69
C ALA A 35 -15.29 -12.32 -23.27
N MET A 36 -16.38 -11.70 -22.85
CA MET A 36 -17.12 -12.03 -21.63
C MET A 36 -18.61 -12.08 -21.94
N GLY A 37 -19.34 -13.04 -21.39
CA GLY A 37 -20.77 -13.21 -21.60
C GLY A 37 -21.22 -14.65 -21.40
N GLU A 38 -22.27 -15.07 -22.10
CA GLU A 38 -22.79 -16.43 -22.09
C GLU A 38 -22.53 -17.14 -23.42
N GLY A 39 -22.32 -18.47 -23.38
CA GLY A 39 -22.24 -19.31 -24.59
C GLY A 39 -20.95 -19.17 -25.40
N LEU A 40 -19.83 -18.83 -24.79
CA LEU A 40 -18.54 -18.59 -25.45
C LEU A 40 -17.77 -19.90 -25.76
N GLY A 41 -18.28 -21.04 -25.34
CA GLY A 41 -17.59 -22.32 -25.14
C GLY A 41 -17.12 -23.10 -26.35
N MET A 42 -17.12 -22.60 -27.60
CA MET A 42 -16.93 -23.46 -28.77
C MET A 42 -15.50 -23.68 -29.26
N ALA A 43 -14.47 -23.06 -28.64
CA ALA A 43 -13.08 -23.16 -29.17
C ALA A 43 -11.96 -23.12 -28.14
N ALA A 44 -12.24 -23.38 -26.87
CA ALA A 44 -11.21 -23.34 -25.82
C ALA A 44 -10.35 -24.61 -25.83
N THR A 45 -9.02 -24.44 -25.68
CA THR A 45 -8.08 -25.55 -25.49
C THR A 45 -8.05 -26.05 -24.05
N GLU A 46 -8.49 -25.18 -23.11
CA GLU A 46 -8.57 -25.46 -21.68
C GLU A 46 -9.88 -24.93 -21.11
N LEU A 47 -10.53 -25.73 -20.26
CA LEU A 47 -11.74 -25.35 -19.52
C LEU A 47 -11.41 -25.27 -18.04
N VAL A 48 -11.77 -24.15 -17.42
CA VAL A 48 -11.65 -23.94 -15.97
C VAL A 48 -13.05 -23.66 -15.43
N ASP A 49 -13.54 -24.55 -14.56
CA ASP A 49 -14.80 -24.32 -13.86
C ASP A 49 -14.55 -23.53 -12.57
N GLY A 50 -15.14 -22.36 -12.47
CA GLY A 50 -15.00 -21.48 -11.31
C GLY A 50 -15.93 -21.80 -10.14
N GLU A 51 -16.79 -22.83 -10.24
CA GLU A 51 -17.66 -23.29 -9.14
C GLU A 51 -18.46 -22.16 -8.47
N ASP A 52 -18.95 -21.21 -9.26
CA ASP A 52 -19.67 -19.99 -8.79
C ASP A 52 -18.82 -19.00 -8.00
N ALA A 53 -17.48 -19.09 -8.10
CA ALA A 53 -16.57 -18.13 -7.47
C ALA A 53 -16.66 -16.74 -8.10
N TYR A 54 -16.31 -15.72 -7.33
CA TYR A 54 -16.18 -14.37 -7.85
C TYR A 54 -14.86 -14.16 -8.58
N VAL A 55 -14.93 -13.45 -9.72
CA VAL A 55 -13.78 -12.97 -10.47
C VAL A 55 -13.83 -11.46 -10.51
N SER A 56 -12.75 -10.81 -10.12
CA SER A 56 -12.62 -9.35 -10.14
C SER A 56 -11.44 -8.90 -11.00
N VAL A 57 -11.34 -7.58 -11.22
CA VAL A 57 -10.11 -6.94 -11.68
C VAL A 57 -8.96 -7.35 -10.76
N GLY A 58 -7.77 -7.58 -11.31
CA GLY A 58 -6.59 -7.91 -10.51
C GLY A 58 -6.24 -6.80 -9.52
N TRP A 59 -5.92 -7.17 -8.30
CA TRP A 59 -5.60 -6.23 -7.22
C TRP A 59 -4.15 -5.80 -7.27
N LEU A 60 -3.90 -4.58 -6.80
CA LEU A 60 -2.58 -3.97 -6.68
C LEU A 60 -2.36 -3.53 -5.23
N ASP A 61 -1.32 -4.06 -4.57
CA ASP A 61 -0.84 -3.47 -3.33
C ASP A 61 0.09 -2.29 -3.64
N ALA A 62 -0.31 -1.09 -3.23
CA ALA A 62 0.39 0.14 -3.59
C ALA A 62 1.55 0.50 -2.66
N PHE A 63 1.75 -0.23 -1.55
CA PHE A 63 2.88 0.06 -0.65
C PHE A 63 3.25 -1.13 0.22
N GLY A 64 4.48 -1.60 0.04
CA GLY A 64 5.12 -2.62 0.85
C GLY A 64 6.63 -2.53 0.74
N HIS A 65 7.32 -2.95 1.79
CA HIS A 65 8.78 -3.02 1.86
C HIS A 65 9.25 -4.41 1.48
N CYS A 66 10.18 -4.48 0.55
CA CYS A 66 10.87 -5.71 0.19
C CYS A 66 12.34 -5.59 0.62
N PRO A 67 12.84 -6.43 1.54
CA PRO A 67 14.22 -6.36 2.00
C PRO A 67 15.25 -6.93 1.01
N ASP A 68 14.83 -7.47 -0.11
CA ASP A 68 15.69 -7.95 -1.20
C ASP A 68 15.71 -6.92 -2.35
N PRO A 69 16.88 -6.48 -2.84
CA PRO A 69 18.24 -6.90 -2.43
C PRO A 69 18.68 -6.33 -1.08
N GLY A 70 19.55 -7.06 -0.40
CA GLY A 70 20.22 -6.63 0.84
C GLY A 70 20.03 -7.58 1.99
N GLU A 71 18.79 -7.86 2.38
CA GLU A 71 18.44 -8.76 3.48
C GLU A 71 17.46 -9.86 3.06
N PRO A 72 17.78 -10.67 2.03
CA PRO A 72 16.84 -11.67 1.48
C PRO A 72 16.47 -12.80 2.46
N TRP A 73 17.17 -12.90 3.59
CA TRP A 73 16.81 -13.83 4.68
C TRP A 73 15.54 -13.39 5.42
N LYS A 74 15.23 -12.09 5.44
CA LYS A 74 13.94 -11.59 5.95
C LYS A 74 12.81 -11.90 4.99
N GLU A 75 13.00 -11.57 3.73
CA GLU A 75 12.13 -11.94 2.61
C GLU A 75 12.84 -11.67 1.27
N SER A 76 12.74 -12.63 0.33
CA SER A 76 13.24 -12.46 -1.03
C SER A 76 12.17 -11.88 -1.97
N LEU A 77 12.57 -11.32 -3.12
CA LEU A 77 11.60 -10.90 -4.17
C LEU A 77 10.65 -12.03 -4.56
N THR A 78 11.13 -13.28 -4.59
CA THR A 78 10.30 -14.44 -4.94
C THR A 78 9.27 -14.74 -3.86
N SER A 79 9.65 -14.73 -2.57
CA SER A 79 8.71 -14.97 -1.46
C SER A 79 7.73 -13.81 -1.30
N TYR A 80 8.16 -12.58 -1.55
CA TYR A 80 7.30 -11.40 -1.57
C TYR A 80 6.19 -11.52 -2.63
N ALA A 81 6.56 -11.90 -3.87
CA ALA A 81 5.57 -12.14 -4.92
C ALA A 81 4.64 -13.33 -4.61
N ALA A 82 5.16 -14.38 -3.95
CA ALA A 82 4.33 -15.49 -3.48
C ALA A 82 3.34 -15.04 -2.40
N ALA A 83 3.75 -14.17 -1.48
CA ALA A 83 2.87 -13.57 -0.48
C ALA A 83 1.80 -12.68 -1.13
N ALA A 84 2.17 -11.88 -2.14
CA ALA A 84 1.22 -11.09 -2.93
C ALA A 84 0.17 -12.00 -3.60
N GLN A 85 0.60 -13.06 -4.28
CA GLN A 85 -0.30 -14.03 -4.90
C GLN A 85 -1.22 -14.70 -3.87
N GLN A 86 -0.70 -15.08 -2.71
CA GLN A 86 -1.50 -15.67 -1.63
C GLN A 86 -2.55 -14.68 -1.10
N GLY A 87 -2.22 -13.39 -1.07
CA GLY A 87 -3.13 -12.31 -0.70
C GLY A 87 -4.18 -11.97 -1.75
N GLY A 88 -4.12 -12.57 -2.96
CA GLY A 88 -5.03 -12.30 -4.07
C GLY A 88 -4.58 -11.18 -5.00
N TYR A 89 -3.36 -10.66 -4.80
CA TYR A 89 -2.80 -9.59 -5.63
C TYR A 89 -2.18 -10.13 -6.91
N THR A 90 -2.41 -9.43 -8.01
CA THR A 90 -1.76 -9.69 -9.31
C THR A 90 -0.52 -8.82 -9.49
N GLN A 91 -0.47 -7.71 -8.76
CA GLN A 91 0.65 -6.76 -8.75
C GLN A 91 0.90 -6.29 -7.31
N ALA A 92 2.15 -6.06 -6.97
CA ALA A 92 2.54 -5.45 -5.70
C ALA A 92 3.74 -4.51 -5.89
N VAL A 93 3.70 -3.39 -5.20
CA VAL A 93 4.86 -2.48 -5.15
C VAL A 93 5.94 -3.08 -4.28
N ALA A 94 7.18 -3.01 -4.73
CA ALA A 94 8.35 -3.39 -3.97
C ALA A 94 9.26 -2.16 -3.76
N LEU A 95 9.28 -1.63 -2.53
CA LEU A 95 10.22 -0.60 -2.10
C LEU A 95 11.39 -1.26 -1.38
N CYS A 96 12.58 -1.21 -2.00
CA CYS A 96 13.79 -1.80 -1.42
C CYS A 96 14.49 -0.76 -0.53
N GLY A 97 14.26 -0.89 0.78
CA GLY A 97 14.80 0.04 1.79
C GLY A 97 16.09 -0.43 2.46
N THR A 98 16.63 -1.60 2.07
CA THR A 98 17.85 -2.20 2.60
C THR A 98 19.10 -1.77 1.82
N SER A 99 20.22 -2.45 1.95
CA SER A 99 21.45 -2.12 1.21
C SER A 99 21.77 -3.19 0.15
N PRO A 100 21.83 -2.83 -1.15
CA PRO A 100 21.63 -1.48 -1.69
C PRO A 100 20.18 -1.01 -1.68
N LYS A 101 19.97 0.29 -1.49
CA LYS A 101 18.65 0.91 -1.52
C LYS A 101 18.18 1.19 -2.95
N SER A 102 16.85 1.30 -3.15
CA SER A 102 16.26 1.65 -4.44
C SER A 102 16.37 3.16 -4.75
N ASP A 103 17.56 3.73 -4.58
CA ASP A 103 17.89 5.13 -4.88
C ASP A 103 18.73 5.29 -6.16
N ASN A 104 18.88 4.21 -6.93
CA ASN A 104 19.65 4.17 -8.17
C ASN A 104 19.04 3.20 -9.20
N GLU A 105 19.39 3.39 -10.47
CA GLU A 105 18.85 2.64 -11.61
C GLU A 105 19.10 1.12 -11.53
N SER A 106 20.24 0.69 -10.98
CA SER A 106 20.62 -0.72 -11.01
C SER A 106 19.72 -1.57 -10.11
N VAL A 107 19.34 -1.08 -8.94
CA VAL A 107 18.40 -1.76 -8.04
C VAL A 107 17.01 -1.81 -8.66
N ILE A 108 16.55 -0.71 -9.25
CA ILE A 108 15.26 -0.65 -9.95
C ILE A 108 15.21 -1.68 -11.09
N ALA A 109 16.25 -1.72 -11.94
CA ALA A 109 16.33 -2.66 -13.05
C ALA A 109 16.32 -4.12 -12.58
N GLN A 110 17.03 -4.43 -11.48
CA GLN A 110 17.03 -5.76 -10.88
C GLN A 110 15.63 -6.19 -10.42
N VAL A 111 14.95 -5.34 -9.65
CA VAL A 111 13.58 -5.62 -9.16
C VAL A 111 12.63 -5.79 -10.34
N LYS A 112 12.72 -4.92 -11.37
CA LYS A 112 11.89 -5.01 -12.58
C LYS A 112 12.13 -6.31 -13.34
N GLN A 113 13.39 -6.68 -13.54
CA GLN A 113 13.76 -7.90 -14.26
C GLN A 113 13.24 -9.16 -13.56
N VAL A 114 13.42 -9.25 -12.25
CA VAL A 114 12.92 -10.40 -11.46
C VAL A 114 11.39 -10.35 -11.39
N GLY A 115 10.81 -9.19 -11.07
CA GLY A 115 9.39 -9.02 -10.81
C GLY A 115 8.49 -9.36 -11.99
N THR A 116 8.91 -9.07 -13.22
CA THR A 116 8.12 -9.39 -14.43
C THR A 116 8.06 -10.88 -14.74
N ALA A 117 8.95 -11.69 -14.20
CA ALA A 117 8.97 -13.14 -14.39
C ALA A 117 8.10 -13.88 -13.35
N LEU A 118 7.60 -13.20 -12.33
CA LEU A 118 6.82 -13.79 -11.24
C LEU A 118 5.31 -13.73 -11.52
N ARG A 119 4.54 -14.60 -10.88
CA ARG A 119 3.08 -14.67 -11.11
C ARG A 119 2.33 -13.42 -10.62
N ALA A 120 2.74 -12.86 -9.46
CA ALA A 120 2.38 -11.52 -9.08
C ALA A 120 3.52 -10.60 -9.51
N GLU A 121 3.22 -9.66 -10.42
CA GLU A 121 4.22 -8.73 -10.93
C GLU A 121 4.67 -7.77 -9.82
N LEU A 122 5.99 -7.62 -9.66
CA LEU A 122 6.54 -6.64 -8.73
C LEU A 122 6.86 -5.33 -9.46
N LEU A 123 6.31 -4.25 -8.93
CA LEU A 123 6.50 -2.90 -9.46
C LEU A 123 7.52 -2.17 -8.59
N PRO A 124 8.72 -1.85 -9.12
CA PRO A 124 9.72 -1.16 -8.31
C PRO A 124 9.32 0.29 -8.05
N TRP A 125 9.42 0.72 -6.78
CA TRP A 125 9.40 2.12 -6.41
C TRP A 125 10.81 2.59 -6.09
N GLY A 126 11.13 3.82 -6.52
CA GLY A 126 12.39 4.48 -6.22
C GLY A 126 12.30 5.31 -4.93
N LEU A 127 13.43 5.48 -4.26
CA LEU A 127 13.56 6.50 -3.21
C LEU A 127 13.64 7.89 -3.86
N GLY A 128 12.95 8.85 -3.25
CA GLY A 128 12.98 10.25 -3.70
C GLY A 128 14.27 10.96 -3.33
N SER A 129 14.92 10.53 -2.23
CA SER A 129 16.20 11.07 -1.78
C SER A 129 17.30 10.02 -1.74
N VAL A 130 18.56 10.47 -1.87
CA VAL A 130 19.74 9.62 -1.75
C VAL A 130 19.73 8.91 -0.41
N GLN A 131 19.89 7.60 -0.41
CA GLN A 131 19.79 6.73 0.78
C GLN A 131 18.46 6.87 1.56
N GLY A 132 17.43 7.52 1.01
CA GLY A 132 16.18 7.81 1.70
C GLY A 132 16.36 8.65 2.96
N ASP A 133 17.39 9.51 3.00
CA ASP A 133 17.74 10.30 4.20
C ASP A 133 17.06 11.69 4.24
N GLY A 134 16.32 12.03 3.18
CA GLY A 134 15.55 13.28 3.09
C GLY A 134 16.36 14.54 2.87
N LYS A 135 17.65 14.46 2.49
CA LYS A 135 18.53 15.63 2.34
C LYS A 135 18.78 16.05 0.89
N GLU A 136 19.11 15.09 0.04
CA GLU A 136 19.46 15.29 -1.36
C GLU A 136 18.56 14.46 -2.27
N MET A 137 18.12 15.01 -3.40
CA MET A 137 17.25 14.33 -4.36
C MET A 137 18.04 13.21 -5.06
N ALA A 138 17.43 12.02 -5.16
CA ALA A 138 18.00 10.90 -5.91
C ALA A 138 17.84 11.09 -7.42
N GLU A 139 18.44 10.19 -8.21
CA GLU A 139 18.43 10.22 -9.67
C GLU A 139 17.07 9.69 -10.21
N VAL A 140 16.00 10.44 -9.92
CA VAL A 140 14.60 10.08 -10.22
C VAL A 140 14.41 9.74 -11.70
N TYR A 141 15.00 10.50 -12.62
CA TYR A 141 14.82 10.28 -14.07
C TYR A 141 15.46 8.98 -14.53
N GLU A 142 16.68 8.69 -14.12
CA GLU A 142 17.40 7.46 -14.44
C GLU A 142 16.68 6.24 -13.89
N MET A 143 16.19 6.31 -12.66
CA MET A 143 15.37 5.26 -12.05
C MET A 143 14.05 5.05 -12.80
N HIS A 144 13.40 6.13 -13.26
CA HIS A 144 12.20 6.02 -14.09
C HIS A 144 12.49 5.28 -15.40
N LEU A 145 13.58 5.63 -16.09
CA LEU A 145 13.98 4.92 -17.32
C LEU A 145 14.30 3.44 -17.07
N ALA A 146 14.82 3.11 -15.89
CA ALA A 146 15.06 1.73 -15.45
C ALA A 146 13.77 0.97 -15.10
N GLY A 147 12.65 1.67 -14.94
CA GLY A 147 11.33 1.06 -14.71
C GLY A 147 10.66 1.37 -13.38
N ALA A 148 11.17 2.32 -12.60
CA ALA A 148 10.47 2.81 -11.40
C ALA A 148 9.13 3.43 -11.80
N VAL A 149 8.06 3.03 -11.10
CA VAL A 149 6.69 3.49 -11.40
C VAL A 149 6.25 4.67 -10.55
N ALA A 150 6.85 4.86 -9.38
CA ALA A 150 6.63 6.00 -8.49
C ALA A 150 7.80 6.16 -7.52
N PHE A 151 7.76 7.21 -6.69
CA PHE A 151 8.84 7.57 -5.77
C PHE A 151 8.32 7.89 -4.38
N THR A 152 9.09 7.50 -3.35
CA THR A 152 8.81 7.80 -1.94
C THR A 152 10.07 7.60 -1.11
N ASP A 153 10.20 8.27 0.02
CA ASP A 153 11.21 7.91 1.03
C ASP A 153 10.65 6.96 2.10
N GLY A 154 9.36 6.58 1.94
CA GLY A 154 8.68 5.64 2.82
C GLY A 154 8.75 6.07 4.28
N ILE A 155 8.93 5.08 5.16
CA ILE A 155 9.06 5.32 6.62
C ILE A 155 10.47 5.72 7.05
N HIS A 156 11.44 5.71 6.13
CA HIS A 156 12.87 5.89 6.46
C HIS A 156 13.28 7.35 6.56
N GLY A 157 12.71 8.21 5.71
CA GLY A 157 13.07 9.61 5.63
C GLY A 157 11.85 10.53 5.73
N SER A 158 12.06 11.70 6.33
CA SER A 158 11.12 12.82 6.24
C SER A 158 11.85 13.95 5.53
N PRO A 159 11.74 14.05 4.18
CA PRO A 159 12.39 15.12 3.43
C PRO A 159 11.90 16.49 3.92
N SER A 160 12.80 17.46 3.94
CA SER A 160 12.41 18.85 4.24
C SER A 160 11.32 19.31 3.28
N LEU A 161 10.47 20.25 3.69
CA LEU A 161 9.44 20.82 2.82
C LEU A 161 10.02 21.34 1.49
N GLY A 162 11.23 21.89 1.52
CA GLY A 162 11.92 22.35 0.31
C GLY A 162 12.30 21.21 -0.64
N LEU A 163 12.76 20.09 -0.13
CA LEU A 163 13.06 18.92 -0.95
C LEU A 163 11.78 18.26 -1.46
N ARG A 164 10.76 18.12 -0.62
CA ARG A 164 9.43 17.61 -1.04
C ARG A 164 8.82 18.44 -2.16
N SER A 165 8.88 19.76 -2.04
CA SER A 165 8.41 20.66 -3.10
C SER A 165 9.10 20.38 -4.44
N LYS A 166 10.43 20.19 -4.43
CA LYS A 166 11.20 19.84 -5.64
C LYS A 166 10.83 18.46 -6.19
N LEU A 167 10.71 17.46 -5.31
CA LEU A 167 10.32 16.08 -5.70
C LEU A 167 8.92 16.05 -6.33
N MET A 168 7.93 16.70 -5.69
CA MET A 168 6.56 16.80 -6.21
C MET A 168 6.55 17.48 -7.59
N GLN A 169 7.24 18.61 -7.73
CA GLN A 169 7.32 19.35 -8.99
C GLN A 169 8.04 18.55 -10.09
N TYR A 170 9.15 17.90 -9.74
CA TYR A 170 9.93 17.11 -10.70
C TYR A 170 9.17 15.87 -11.17
N CYS A 171 8.62 15.08 -10.24
CA CYS A 171 7.79 13.95 -10.60
C CYS A 171 6.58 14.36 -11.45
N GLN A 172 5.88 15.44 -11.09
CA GLN A 172 4.77 15.98 -11.89
C GLN A 172 5.21 16.30 -13.32
N SER A 173 6.38 16.92 -13.51
CA SER A 173 6.89 17.27 -14.84
C SER A 173 7.17 16.06 -15.74
N LEU A 174 7.42 14.91 -15.13
CA LEU A 174 7.64 13.61 -15.80
C LEU A 174 6.37 12.76 -15.91
N GLY A 175 5.24 13.23 -15.38
CA GLY A 175 4.01 12.42 -15.29
C GLY A 175 4.07 11.29 -14.28
N LEU A 176 4.93 11.43 -13.27
CA LEU A 176 5.18 10.44 -12.21
C LEU A 176 4.55 10.87 -10.89
N THR A 177 4.39 9.91 -9.99
CA THR A 177 3.90 10.13 -8.63
C THR A 177 5.06 10.22 -7.64
N TYR A 178 5.04 11.24 -6.79
CA TYR A 178 5.77 11.24 -5.52
C TYR A 178 4.78 11.05 -4.38
N ALA A 179 4.96 9.98 -3.60
CA ALA A 179 4.12 9.63 -2.48
C ALA A 179 4.85 9.89 -1.15
N HIS A 180 4.18 10.53 -0.20
CA HIS A 180 4.76 10.82 1.09
C HIS A 180 4.11 10.01 2.21
N PHE A 181 4.93 9.50 3.11
CA PHE A 181 4.51 8.89 4.37
C PHE A 181 4.62 9.97 5.47
N PRO A 182 3.51 10.54 5.93
CA PRO A 182 3.54 11.72 6.82
C PRO A 182 3.90 11.31 8.25
N PHE A 183 5.18 11.44 8.59
CA PHE A 183 5.66 11.12 9.94
C PHE A 183 6.82 12.04 10.37
N GLN A 184 6.53 13.00 11.24
CA GLN A 184 7.55 13.86 11.83
C GLN A 184 8.23 13.16 13.02
N LYS A 185 9.30 12.44 12.71
CA LYS A 185 10.03 11.61 13.67
C LYS A 185 10.58 12.40 14.86
N THR A 186 10.93 13.67 14.65
CA THR A 186 11.51 14.51 15.73
C THR A 186 10.52 14.85 16.84
N LEU A 187 9.21 14.72 16.61
CA LEU A 187 8.18 14.88 17.63
C LEU A 187 8.03 13.63 18.53
N ALA A 188 8.50 12.48 18.05
CA ALA A 188 8.44 11.23 18.80
C ALA A 188 9.70 10.36 18.53
N PRO A 189 10.92 10.84 18.84
CA PRO A 189 12.17 10.15 18.43
C PRO A 189 12.30 8.76 19.06
N ASP A 190 11.73 8.55 20.23
CA ASP A 190 11.75 7.27 20.96
C ASP A 190 10.35 6.66 21.10
N GLY A 191 9.37 7.15 20.36
CA GLY A 191 8.00 6.65 20.43
C GLY A 191 7.93 5.18 20.02
N LYS A 192 7.11 4.39 20.70
CA LYS A 192 6.98 2.94 20.50
C LYS A 192 5.57 2.51 20.11
N MET A 193 4.58 3.33 20.38
CA MET A 193 3.17 3.08 20.13
C MET A 193 2.39 4.40 20.13
N HIS A 194 1.11 4.37 19.85
CA HIS A 194 0.24 5.55 19.92
C HIS A 194 0.29 6.24 21.31
N GLU A 195 0.33 7.58 21.30
CA GLU A 195 0.20 8.39 22.51
C GLU A 195 -1.26 8.43 22.97
N GLY A 196 -1.55 7.84 24.12
CA GLY A 196 -2.89 7.78 24.71
C GLY A 196 -2.90 7.13 26.08
N MET A 197 -4.04 6.60 26.51
CA MET A 197 -4.17 5.97 27.81
C MET A 197 -3.35 4.66 27.91
N ILE A 198 -3.28 3.89 26.81
CA ILE A 198 -2.64 2.58 26.81
C ILE A 198 -1.12 2.72 26.97
N ASN A 199 -0.45 3.62 26.20
CA ASN A 199 0.99 3.82 26.34
C ASN A 199 1.38 4.32 27.74
N ALA A 200 0.55 5.20 28.33
CA ALA A 200 0.78 5.68 29.68
C ALA A 200 0.68 4.54 30.72
N THR A 201 -0.25 3.61 30.54
CA THR A 201 -0.41 2.42 31.40
C THR A 201 0.75 1.44 31.24
N LEU A 202 1.22 1.23 30.02
CA LEU A 202 2.32 0.29 29.72
C LEU A 202 3.71 0.89 29.96
N GLY A 203 3.82 2.21 30.15
CA GLY A 203 5.07 2.90 30.43
C GLY A 203 5.97 3.15 29.21
N PHE A 204 5.44 3.01 27.99
CA PHE A 204 6.18 3.32 26.76
C PHE A 204 6.03 4.79 26.37
N LYS A 205 7.00 5.31 25.58
CA LYS A 205 6.88 6.62 24.94
C LYS A 205 5.87 6.57 23.82
N GLY A 206 4.97 7.55 23.77
CA GLY A 206 3.92 7.67 22.77
C GLY A 206 4.38 8.32 21.47
N ILE A 207 3.66 8.03 20.39
CA ILE A 207 3.72 8.71 19.09
C ILE A 207 2.42 9.51 18.97
N PRO A 208 2.46 10.85 19.15
CA PRO A 208 1.27 11.67 19.10
C PRO A 208 0.73 11.78 17.66
N ALA A 209 -0.58 12.00 17.51
CA ALA A 209 -1.22 12.20 16.21
C ALA A 209 -0.62 13.40 15.46
N VAL A 210 -0.18 14.43 16.18
CA VAL A 210 0.45 15.61 15.58
C VAL A 210 1.71 15.29 14.78
N SER A 211 2.40 14.17 15.04
CA SER A 211 3.54 13.74 14.22
C SER A 211 3.14 13.38 12.79
N GLU A 212 1.88 13.00 12.57
CA GLU A 212 1.30 12.74 11.25
C GLU A 212 0.67 14.01 10.65
N THR A 213 -0.15 14.71 11.44
CA THR A 213 -0.93 15.84 10.92
C THR A 213 -0.09 17.04 10.51
N VAL A 214 1.02 17.34 11.18
CA VAL A 214 1.89 18.47 10.80
C VAL A 214 2.57 18.25 9.45
N GLU A 215 2.97 17.02 9.14
CA GLU A 215 3.54 16.67 7.85
C GLU A 215 2.47 16.72 6.75
N LEU A 216 1.29 16.18 7.02
CA LEU A 216 0.16 16.21 6.10
C LEU A 216 -0.27 17.63 5.74
N LEU A 217 -0.37 18.53 6.72
CA LEU A 217 -0.69 19.94 6.47
C LEU A 217 0.36 20.62 5.58
N GLY A 218 1.64 20.33 5.81
CA GLY A 218 2.74 20.80 4.95
C GLY A 218 2.60 20.33 3.51
N ASP A 219 2.26 19.05 3.30
CA ASP A 219 2.06 18.47 1.98
C ASP A 219 0.85 19.08 1.24
N ILE A 220 -0.26 19.31 1.95
CA ILE A 220 -1.44 19.95 1.38
C ILE A 220 -1.13 21.37 0.90
N GLU A 221 -0.42 22.15 1.71
CA GLU A 221 -0.03 23.52 1.31
C GLU A 221 0.94 23.51 0.13
N LEU A 222 1.88 22.56 0.06
CA LEU A 222 2.73 22.38 -1.11
C LEU A 222 1.92 22.00 -2.36
N ALA A 223 0.98 21.06 -2.25
CA ALA A 223 0.13 20.64 -3.35
C ALA A 223 -0.73 21.79 -3.89
N LYS A 224 -1.31 22.62 -3.02
CA LYS A 224 -2.02 23.85 -3.39
C LYS A 224 -1.11 24.82 -4.13
N HIS A 225 0.07 25.10 -3.58
CA HIS A 225 1.04 26.04 -4.18
C HIS A 225 1.50 25.61 -5.57
N LEU A 226 1.79 24.30 -5.72
CA LEU A 226 2.29 23.71 -6.97
C LEU A 226 1.18 23.37 -7.96
N ASN A 227 -0.08 23.44 -7.55
CA ASN A 227 -1.23 22.99 -8.32
C ASN A 227 -1.05 21.55 -8.85
N CYS A 228 -0.62 20.64 -7.97
CA CYS A 228 -0.36 19.25 -8.30
C CYS A 228 -1.23 18.27 -7.48
N GLY A 229 -1.29 17.01 -7.90
CA GLY A 229 -1.85 15.93 -7.09
C GLY A 229 -0.97 15.62 -5.89
N LEU A 230 -1.60 15.14 -4.81
CA LEU A 230 -0.93 14.72 -3.59
C LEU A 230 -1.23 13.25 -3.31
N THR A 231 -0.19 12.46 -3.08
CA THR A 231 -0.31 11.06 -2.71
C THR A 231 0.23 10.84 -1.30
N ILE A 232 -0.63 10.33 -0.41
CA ILE A 232 -0.33 10.11 1.00
C ILE A 232 -0.40 8.62 1.32
N LEU A 233 0.67 8.12 1.92
CA LEU A 233 0.79 6.73 2.38
C LEU A 233 0.53 6.65 3.88
N GLY A 234 -0.26 5.66 4.29
CA GLY A 234 -0.30 5.25 5.69
C GLY A 234 -1.00 6.22 6.65
N VAL A 235 -2.16 6.77 6.27
CA VAL A 235 -3.00 7.55 7.19
C VAL A 235 -3.47 6.69 8.36
N SER A 236 -3.34 7.21 9.59
CA SER A 236 -3.69 6.47 10.80
C SER A 236 -4.52 7.25 11.83
N ALA A 237 -4.49 8.58 11.82
CA ALA A 237 -5.16 9.43 12.79
C ALA A 237 -6.52 9.97 12.28
N ALA A 238 -7.51 10.07 13.19
CA ALA A 238 -8.82 10.64 12.88
C ALA A 238 -8.74 12.09 12.40
N GLU A 239 -7.85 12.87 13.00
CA GLU A 239 -7.60 14.27 12.61
C GLU A 239 -7.07 14.35 11.18
N SER A 240 -6.23 13.40 10.76
CA SER A 240 -5.73 13.35 9.37
C SER A 240 -6.85 13.09 8.37
N VAL A 241 -7.82 12.24 8.72
CA VAL A 241 -9.00 12.00 7.87
C VAL A 241 -9.79 13.30 7.67
N GLU A 242 -10.00 14.07 8.74
CA GLU A 242 -10.74 15.33 8.66
C GLU A 242 -9.98 16.39 7.85
N ILE A 243 -8.64 16.48 8.03
CA ILE A 243 -7.77 17.37 7.26
C ILE A 243 -7.85 17.03 5.76
N ILE A 244 -7.79 15.74 5.40
CA ILE A 244 -7.89 15.28 4.00
C ILE A 244 -9.29 15.61 3.43
N ARG A 245 -10.35 15.37 4.21
CA ARG A 245 -11.73 15.67 3.80
C ARG A 245 -11.88 17.13 3.44
N GLN A 246 -11.43 18.03 4.32
CA GLN A 246 -11.47 19.45 4.09
C GLN A 246 -10.65 19.87 2.87
N ALA A 247 -9.42 19.34 2.73
CA ALA A 247 -8.56 19.66 1.59
C ALA A 247 -9.16 19.22 0.25
N LYS A 248 -9.82 18.05 0.20
CA LYS A 248 -10.56 17.60 -0.97
C LYS A 248 -11.76 18.50 -1.29
N ALA A 249 -12.50 18.95 -0.26
CA ALA A 249 -13.58 19.92 -0.43
C ALA A 249 -13.07 21.27 -0.97
N ASP A 250 -11.86 21.67 -0.60
CA ASP A 250 -11.16 22.86 -1.13
C ASP A 250 -10.60 22.64 -2.56
N GLY A 251 -10.80 21.47 -3.17
CA GLY A 251 -10.41 21.15 -4.54
C GLY A 251 -9.01 20.56 -4.70
N VAL A 252 -8.31 20.21 -3.62
CA VAL A 252 -7.00 19.51 -3.72
C VAL A 252 -7.24 18.07 -4.14
N LYS A 253 -6.52 17.62 -5.19
CA LYS A 253 -6.55 16.23 -5.65
C LYS A 253 -5.68 15.38 -4.73
N ILE A 254 -6.31 14.58 -3.87
CA ILE A 254 -5.59 13.73 -2.91
C ILE A 254 -5.95 12.27 -3.12
N VAL A 255 -4.93 11.43 -3.27
CA VAL A 255 -4.98 9.99 -3.12
C VAL A 255 -4.38 9.65 -1.76
N ALA A 256 -5.13 8.98 -0.89
CA ALA A 256 -4.68 8.68 0.46
C ALA A 256 -4.99 7.23 0.83
N SER A 257 -4.00 6.53 1.38
CA SER A 257 -4.11 5.12 1.74
C SER A 257 -4.04 4.87 3.25
N VAL A 258 -4.64 3.77 3.65
CA VAL A 258 -4.67 3.29 5.04
C VAL A 258 -4.03 1.91 5.13
N PRO A 259 -3.12 1.66 6.09
CA PRO A 259 -2.63 0.31 6.32
C PRO A 259 -3.73 -0.60 6.89
N VAL A 260 -3.82 -1.81 6.38
CA VAL A 260 -4.88 -2.75 6.75
C VAL A 260 -4.92 -3.06 8.27
N MET A 261 -3.77 -3.09 8.93
CA MET A 261 -3.71 -3.34 10.37
C MET A 261 -4.40 -2.25 11.18
N ASN A 262 -4.32 -0.99 10.75
CA ASN A 262 -4.98 0.15 11.41
C ASN A 262 -6.52 0.12 11.26
N LEU A 263 -7.05 -0.69 10.35
CA LEU A 263 -8.50 -0.92 10.21
C LEU A 263 -9.00 -2.04 11.14
N LEU A 264 -8.11 -2.96 11.53
CA LEU A 264 -8.48 -4.16 12.29
C LEU A 264 -8.15 -4.02 13.78
N TYR A 265 -6.99 -3.45 14.12
CA TYR A 265 -6.47 -3.38 15.48
C TYR A 265 -6.45 -1.96 16.00
N THR A 266 -6.49 -1.83 17.33
CA THR A 266 -6.27 -0.59 18.07
C THR A 266 -5.06 -0.73 18.97
N ASP A 267 -4.62 0.36 19.59
CA ASP A 267 -3.56 0.39 20.59
C ASP A 267 -3.84 -0.53 21.79
N GLY A 268 -5.11 -0.81 22.10
CA GLY A 268 -5.52 -1.79 23.12
C GLY A 268 -5.01 -3.20 22.86
N ALA A 269 -4.79 -3.58 21.59
CA ALA A 269 -4.24 -4.89 21.24
C ALA A 269 -2.76 -5.06 21.64
N LEU A 270 -2.07 -3.97 22.00
CA LEU A 270 -0.68 -4.00 22.47
C LEU A 270 -0.55 -4.31 23.96
N SER A 271 -1.66 -4.50 24.69
CA SER A 271 -1.65 -4.76 26.14
C SER A 271 -0.90 -6.03 26.52
N ASP A 272 -0.81 -7.00 25.61
CA ASP A 272 -0.08 -8.27 25.79
C ASP A 272 1.36 -8.21 25.25
N PHE A 273 1.82 -7.04 24.83
CA PHE A 273 3.17 -6.80 24.28
C PHE A 273 3.50 -7.63 23.02
N ASP A 274 2.48 -7.94 22.20
CA ASP A 274 2.70 -8.68 20.95
C ASP A 274 3.54 -7.82 19.99
N GLU A 275 4.79 -8.21 19.80
CA GLU A 275 5.75 -7.54 18.93
C GLU A 275 5.34 -7.56 17.46
N ASN A 276 4.45 -8.48 17.03
CA ASN A 276 3.92 -8.51 15.67
C ASN A 276 2.98 -7.34 15.37
N LEU A 277 2.43 -6.72 16.42
CA LEU A 277 1.59 -5.53 16.31
C LEU A 277 2.37 -4.22 16.41
N LYS A 278 3.70 -4.28 16.55
CA LYS A 278 4.57 -3.09 16.52
C LYS A 278 4.78 -2.63 15.09
N VAL A 279 3.90 -1.76 14.62
CA VAL A 279 3.86 -1.26 13.23
C VAL A 279 3.93 0.25 13.18
N LEU A 280 4.39 0.79 12.04
CA LEU A 280 4.39 2.22 11.74
C LEU A 280 3.63 2.45 10.41
N PRO A 281 2.58 3.31 10.37
CA PRO A 281 2.09 4.14 11.48
C PRO A 281 1.58 3.28 12.65
N PRO A 282 1.58 3.82 13.88
CA PRO A 282 1.17 3.04 15.03
C PRO A 282 -0.32 2.69 15.00
N LEU A 283 -0.68 1.56 15.59
CA LEU A 283 -2.08 1.27 15.90
C LEU A 283 -2.59 2.33 16.88
N ARG A 284 -3.69 2.99 16.53
CA ARG A 284 -4.24 4.11 17.31
C ARG A 284 -5.50 3.71 18.06
N SER A 285 -6.21 4.70 18.59
CA SER A 285 -7.43 4.49 19.37
C SER A 285 -8.58 3.91 18.53
N GLU A 286 -9.62 3.43 19.20
CA GLU A 286 -10.85 2.98 18.54
C GLU A 286 -11.56 4.13 17.79
N ALA A 287 -11.41 5.38 18.26
CA ALA A 287 -11.94 6.54 17.56
C ALA A 287 -11.25 6.76 16.20
N ASP A 288 -9.91 6.61 16.19
CA ASP A 288 -9.11 6.69 14.96
C ASP A 288 -9.50 5.57 14.00
N ARG A 289 -9.56 4.33 14.48
CA ARG A 289 -9.95 3.17 13.65
C ARG A 289 -11.31 3.37 12.99
N LYS A 290 -12.30 3.87 13.73
CA LYS A 290 -13.64 4.18 13.19
C LYS A 290 -13.60 5.29 12.14
N ALA A 291 -12.81 6.34 12.38
CA ALA A 291 -12.65 7.44 11.43
C ALA A 291 -12.02 6.97 10.11
N LEU A 292 -11.04 6.08 10.17
CA LEU A 292 -10.43 5.46 8.99
C LEU A 292 -11.44 4.65 8.17
N LEU A 293 -12.22 3.78 8.83
CA LEU A 293 -13.26 2.98 8.18
C LEU A 293 -14.32 3.87 7.49
N LEU A 294 -14.82 4.89 8.20
CA LEU A 294 -15.77 5.83 7.64
C LEU A 294 -15.17 6.63 6.48
N GLY A 295 -13.91 7.07 6.60
CA GLY A 295 -13.20 7.80 5.56
C GLY A 295 -12.96 6.98 4.28
N LEU A 296 -12.83 5.65 4.38
CA LEU A 296 -12.79 4.75 3.23
C LEU A 296 -14.16 4.60 2.58
N LEU A 297 -15.23 4.48 3.38
CA LEU A 297 -16.59 4.30 2.88
C LEU A 297 -17.16 5.57 2.24
N ASP A 298 -16.78 6.75 2.71
CA ASP A 298 -17.24 8.03 2.15
C ASP A 298 -16.34 8.59 1.03
N GLY A 299 -15.23 7.89 0.70
CA GLY A 299 -14.30 8.28 -0.37
C GLY A 299 -13.28 9.36 0.03
N THR A 300 -13.23 9.77 1.28
CA THR A 300 -12.16 10.65 1.82
C THR A 300 -10.81 9.99 1.68
N LEU A 301 -10.73 8.71 2.05
CA LEU A 301 -9.59 7.83 1.83
C LEU A 301 -9.87 6.92 0.63
N THR A 302 -8.88 6.58 -0.16
CA THR A 302 -9.07 6.03 -1.50
C THR A 302 -8.54 4.62 -1.70
N ALA A 303 -7.63 4.17 -0.83
CA ALA A 303 -7.01 2.85 -0.95
C ALA A 303 -6.70 2.24 0.40
N VAL A 304 -6.64 0.91 0.41
CA VAL A 304 -6.03 0.15 1.50
C VAL A 304 -4.72 -0.44 1.00
N ILE A 305 -3.68 -0.32 1.80
CA ILE A 305 -2.34 -0.89 1.55
C ILE A 305 -2.06 -1.99 2.57
N SER A 306 -1.27 -2.98 2.15
CA SER A 306 -0.80 -3.99 3.08
C SER A 306 0.12 -3.41 4.13
N ASN A 307 0.91 -2.41 3.76
CA ASN A 307 2.02 -1.88 4.55
C ASN A 307 2.93 -3.02 5.03
N HIS A 308 3.13 -4.00 4.16
CA HIS A 308 3.95 -5.18 4.40
C HIS A 308 5.39 -4.78 4.69
N HIS A 309 5.90 -5.20 5.82
CA HIS A 309 7.27 -4.92 6.26
C HIS A 309 7.77 -6.13 7.04
N PRO A 310 8.31 -7.14 6.33
CA PRO A 310 8.74 -8.39 6.94
C PRO A 310 10.03 -8.21 7.73
N GLU A 311 10.11 -8.89 8.85
CA GLU A 311 11.28 -8.93 9.72
C GLU A 311 11.60 -10.39 10.10
N ASP A 312 12.87 -10.67 10.39
CA ASP A 312 13.28 -11.98 10.88
C ASP A 312 12.84 -12.22 12.33
N ILE A 313 12.88 -13.49 12.73
CA ILE A 313 12.40 -13.90 14.04
C ILE A 313 13.27 -13.37 15.18
N GLU A 314 14.59 -13.20 14.94
CA GLU A 314 15.52 -12.69 15.93
C GLU A 314 15.26 -11.21 16.23
N SER A 315 14.88 -10.43 15.23
CA SER A 315 14.54 -9.01 15.42
C SER A 315 13.14 -8.79 16.00
N LYS A 316 12.24 -9.78 15.89
CA LYS A 316 10.88 -9.70 16.43
C LYS A 316 10.73 -10.31 17.82
N LYS A 317 11.31 -11.49 18.10
CA LYS A 317 11.19 -12.19 19.40
C LYS A 317 12.16 -11.66 20.46
N VAL A 318 12.04 -10.39 20.76
CA VAL A 318 12.72 -9.68 21.82
C VAL A 318 11.69 -8.88 22.61
N GLU A 319 12.08 -8.21 23.71
CA GLU A 319 11.18 -7.34 24.44
C GLU A 319 10.59 -6.27 23.50
N PHE A 320 9.31 -5.94 23.67
CA PHE A 320 8.56 -5.04 22.81
C PHE A 320 9.29 -3.72 22.50
N ASP A 321 10.00 -3.16 23.49
CA ASP A 321 10.76 -1.91 23.32
C ASP A 321 11.85 -2.03 22.24
N TYR A 322 12.50 -3.18 22.15
CA TYR A 322 13.60 -3.45 21.21
C TYR A 322 13.17 -4.11 19.91
N ALA A 323 11.96 -4.67 19.87
CA ALA A 323 11.46 -5.33 18.68
C ALA A 323 11.46 -4.40 17.46
N ALA A 324 11.83 -4.94 16.30
CA ALA A 324 11.79 -4.21 15.02
C ALA A 324 10.36 -3.81 14.64
N TRP A 325 10.23 -2.70 13.94
CA TRP A 325 8.98 -2.26 13.35
C TRP A 325 8.64 -3.09 12.13
N GLY A 326 7.38 -3.46 11.99
CA GLY A 326 6.89 -4.12 10.78
C GLY A 326 6.07 -5.38 11.07
N ALA A 327 5.31 -5.78 10.08
CA ALA A 327 4.53 -7.01 10.07
C ALA A 327 4.40 -7.57 8.64
N ALA A 328 4.40 -8.88 8.51
CA ALA A 328 4.17 -9.58 7.25
C ALA A 328 2.66 -9.68 6.98
N THR A 329 2.10 -8.73 6.25
CA THR A 329 0.65 -8.53 6.07
C THR A 329 0.14 -8.90 4.69
N LEU A 330 0.99 -8.83 3.64
CA LEU A 330 0.61 -8.92 2.23
C LEU A 330 -0.25 -10.15 1.92
N GLY A 331 0.17 -11.34 2.38
CA GLY A 331 -0.58 -12.60 2.18
C GLY A 331 -1.88 -12.71 2.97
N SER A 332 -2.14 -11.83 3.93
CA SER A 332 -3.33 -11.87 4.79
C SER A 332 -4.25 -10.65 4.64
N THR A 333 -3.85 -9.66 3.84
CA THR A 333 -4.58 -8.38 3.71
C THR A 333 -6.06 -8.59 3.37
N PHE A 334 -6.40 -9.44 2.41
CA PHE A 334 -7.79 -9.69 2.05
C PHE A 334 -8.60 -10.27 3.22
N LYS A 335 -8.03 -11.21 3.98
CA LYS A 335 -8.71 -11.78 5.16
C LYS A 335 -8.91 -10.72 6.25
N MET A 336 -7.94 -9.83 6.44
CA MET A 336 -8.06 -8.70 7.36
C MET A 336 -9.14 -7.72 6.90
N MET A 337 -9.24 -7.44 5.61
CA MET A 337 -10.31 -6.61 5.03
C MET A 337 -11.69 -7.24 5.25
N CYS A 338 -11.86 -8.53 4.98
CA CYS A 338 -13.11 -9.25 5.27
C CYS A 338 -13.53 -9.09 6.73
N LYS A 339 -12.57 -9.10 7.67
CA LYS A 339 -12.86 -8.93 9.09
C LYS A 339 -13.15 -7.47 9.45
N ALA A 340 -12.37 -6.52 8.93
CA ALA A 340 -12.55 -5.09 9.19
C ALA A 340 -13.91 -4.57 8.67
N PHE A 341 -14.38 -5.12 7.56
CA PHE A 341 -15.64 -4.77 6.89
C PHE A 341 -16.70 -5.87 7.00
N GLU A 342 -16.70 -6.69 8.06
CA GLU A 342 -17.63 -7.84 8.21
C GLU A 342 -19.12 -7.49 8.16
N ASN A 343 -19.48 -6.22 8.45
CA ASN A 343 -20.84 -5.72 8.41
C ASN A 343 -21.15 -4.91 7.14
N GLU A 344 -20.19 -4.80 6.21
CA GLU A 344 -20.32 -4.04 4.97
C GLU A 344 -20.44 -4.98 3.76
N ARG A 345 -21.12 -4.47 2.71
CA ARG A 345 -21.20 -5.20 1.45
C ARG A 345 -19.83 -5.18 0.73
N PRO A 346 -19.41 -6.28 0.09
CA PRO A 346 -18.17 -6.33 -0.66
C PRO A 346 -18.00 -5.22 -1.70
N GLU A 347 -19.12 -4.77 -2.33
CA GLU A 347 -19.14 -3.67 -3.29
C GLU A 347 -18.59 -2.35 -2.73
N ASN A 348 -18.70 -2.15 -1.41
CA ASN A 348 -18.26 -0.92 -0.75
C ASN A 348 -16.77 -0.89 -0.47
N TRP A 349 -16.09 -2.05 -0.38
CA TRP A 349 -14.71 -2.10 0.07
C TRP A 349 -13.74 -2.89 -0.84
N VAL A 350 -14.20 -3.89 -1.61
CA VAL A 350 -13.30 -4.61 -2.54
C VAL A 350 -12.64 -3.67 -3.56
N PRO A 351 -13.33 -2.63 -4.10
CA PRO A 351 -12.68 -1.66 -4.98
C PRO A 351 -11.49 -0.91 -4.35
N LEU A 352 -11.39 -0.83 -3.02
CA LEU A 352 -10.27 -0.20 -2.32
C LEU A 352 -8.94 -0.96 -2.51
N LEU A 353 -9.00 -2.25 -2.94
CA LEU A 353 -7.83 -3.08 -3.22
C LEU A 353 -7.26 -2.88 -4.62
N TYR A 354 -7.96 -2.18 -5.53
CA TYR A 354 -7.49 -1.96 -6.90
C TYR A 354 -7.76 -0.55 -7.44
N GLY A 355 -8.88 0.05 -7.10
CA GLY A 355 -9.29 1.34 -7.67
C GLY A 355 -8.40 2.49 -7.19
N GLY A 356 -8.31 2.66 -5.88
CA GLY A 356 -7.43 3.64 -5.26
C GLY A 356 -5.95 3.37 -5.53
N SER A 357 -5.54 2.11 -5.42
CA SER A 357 -4.14 1.71 -5.63
C SER A 357 -3.63 1.97 -7.05
N ARG A 358 -4.51 1.97 -8.05
CA ARG A 358 -4.15 2.31 -9.45
C ARG A 358 -4.10 3.82 -9.73
N SER A 359 -4.45 4.64 -8.76
CA SER A 359 -4.37 6.10 -8.82
C SER A 359 -3.04 6.65 -8.32
N PHE A 360 -2.17 5.76 -7.84
CA PHE A 360 -0.80 6.06 -7.39
C PHE A 360 0.18 6.20 -8.53
#